data_7dfb705e101cc5b9fd1b421d6cb3a4ed
#
_entry.id   7dfb705e101cc5b9fd1b421d6cb3a4ed
#
_cell.length_a   1.000
_cell.length_b   1.000
_cell.length_c   1.000
_cell.angle_alpha   90.00
_cell.angle_beta   90.00
_cell.angle_gamma   90.00
#
_symmetry.space_group_name_H-M   'P 1'
#
loop_
_entity.id
_entity.type
_entity.pdbx_description
1 polymer ?
#
loop_
_entity_poly.entity_id
_entity_poly.type
_entity_poly.pdbx_seq_one_letter_code
_entity_poly.pdbx_strand_id
1 'polypeptide(L)'
;MTAVGESSDRSTNDSLGDSAGWEVVVGLEVHCELATATKLFCGCPNRFGDPPNTNICPVCLGLPGSLPVLNEQAVELAMRLARALHCTVQRSIFARKNYFYPDMPKNYQISQYDLPLNIGGWIDLPTGHRVGMVRAHLEEDTGKSRHVGSGAAGGGRIHDAAYSLVDYNRSGVPLLEIVSRPDIRSAEQARIYVSELRAIMLATGASDARMEEGSLRIDANVSVHRPGEAFGTRCEIKNLNSLRSLGRAIDYEARRQIDVLEAGQSVEQETRHWDDGVGRTSTLRTKEEAQDYRYFPEPDLVPLDPDEGWIARIDRTLPPLPVERRVRLAEVAARAPTDSAVTIAVERNLDGLAVEAIDAGADAGRVLTHVEHNLAIEGADRLEPQRFAALVAMETDGTLTATQAKAVLTEMVATGDDPEAIAKDKGFEAMSADAVGAVVDQVIADNPDEWSRFVDGDDKLRGKLTGFFVGQVMRATKGQADGKAVTALLRERAGL
;
A
#
# COMPACT_ATOMS: atom_id res chain seq x y z
N MET A 1 9.65 38.11 34.04
CA MET A 1 8.60 37.31 34.70
C MET A 1 7.48 37.14 33.73
N THR A 2 7.42 35.97 33.09
CA THR A 2 6.16 35.37 32.68
C THR A 2 6.46 34.08 31.89
N ALA A 3 5.75 33.06 32.22
CA ALA A 3 5.95 31.67 31.94
C ALA A 3 5.89 31.29 30.46
N VAL A 4 6.84 30.46 30.09
CA VAL A 4 6.81 29.67 28.83
C VAL A 4 5.91 28.45 29.10
N GLY A 5 4.77 28.40 28.41
CA GLY A 5 3.90 27.24 28.42
C GLY A 5 4.46 26.12 27.54
N GLU A 6 4.77 25.01 28.16
CA GLU A 6 5.08 23.74 27.48
C GLU A 6 3.86 23.24 26.70
N SER A 7 3.96 23.17 25.37
CA SER A 7 3.01 22.45 24.56
C SER A 7 3.36 20.96 24.61
N SER A 8 2.56 20.20 25.33
CA SER A 8 2.60 18.73 25.34
C SER A 8 2.25 18.17 23.96
N ASP A 9 3.23 17.57 23.34
CA ASP A 9 3.09 16.71 22.17
C ASP A 9 2.28 15.46 22.57
N ARG A 10 0.97 15.50 22.32
CA ARG A 10 0.10 14.34 22.42
C ARG A 10 0.12 13.63 21.09
N SER A 11 0.92 12.58 20.98
CA SER A 11 0.78 11.54 19.96
C SER A 11 -0.59 10.87 20.10
N THR A 12 -1.59 11.36 19.38
CA THR A 12 -2.92 10.75 19.34
C THR A 12 -2.91 9.61 18.35
N ASN A 13 -2.60 8.42 18.84
CA ASN A 13 -2.91 7.16 18.19
C ASN A 13 -4.29 6.69 18.69
N ASP A 14 -5.31 7.53 18.52
CA ASP A 14 -6.71 7.20 18.80
C ASP A 14 -7.40 6.89 17.45
N SER A 15 -7.45 5.60 17.11
CA SER A 15 -8.44 5.11 16.14
C SER A 15 -9.85 5.41 16.69
N LEU A 16 -10.78 5.85 15.82
CA LEU A 16 -12.20 6.12 16.16
C LEU A 16 -12.99 4.91 16.68
N GLY A 17 -12.31 3.91 17.27
CA GLY A 17 -12.90 2.70 17.83
C GLY A 17 -13.92 2.91 18.94
N ASP A 18 -14.08 4.12 19.47
CA ASP A 18 -15.02 4.45 20.56
C ASP A 18 -15.60 5.87 20.44
N SER A 19 -16.03 6.28 19.27
CA SER A 19 -16.89 7.46 19.16
C SER A 19 -18.28 7.07 19.69
N ALA A 20 -18.49 7.26 20.99
CA ALA A 20 -19.65 6.84 21.75
C ALA A 20 -20.97 7.03 20.98
N GLY A 21 -21.45 5.96 20.34
CA GLY A 21 -22.74 5.90 19.68
C GLY A 21 -22.80 6.40 18.22
N TRP A 22 -21.71 6.47 17.48
CA TRP A 22 -21.70 6.72 16.03
C TRP A 22 -21.07 5.56 15.25
N GLU A 23 -21.61 5.24 14.09
CA GLU A 23 -21.06 4.30 13.12
C GLU A 23 -20.53 5.04 11.91
N VAL A 24 -19.31 4.68 11.48
CA VAL A 24 -18.67 5.19 10.26
C VAL A 24 -19.02 4.27 9.10
N VAL A 25 -19.40 4.86 7.96
CA VAL A 25 -19.68 4.15 6.71
C VAL A 25 -18.78 4.70 5.62
N VAL A 26 -18.01 3.83 4.98
CA VAL A 26 -17.08 4.20 3.90
C VAL A 26 -17.36 3.35 2.67
N GLY A 27 -17.44 4.01 1.51
CA GLY A 27 -17.32 3.42 0.18
C GLY A 27 -16.10 3.99 -0.51
N LEU A 28 -15.39 3.17 -1.30
CA LEU A 28 -14.20 3.58 -2.02
C LEU A 28 -14.40 3.48 -3.53
N GLU A 29 -13.89 4.47 -4.24
CA GLU A 29 -13.71 4.46 -5.69
C GLU A 29 -12.21 4.38 -5.96
N VAL A 30 -11.79 3.29 -6.59
CA VAL A 30 -10.39 3.00 -6.85
C VAL A 30 -10.15 2.99 -8.35
N HIS A 31 -9.29 3.88 -8.82
CA HIS A 31 -8.89 4.00 -10.22
C HIS A 31 -7.54 3.33 -10.41
N CYS A 32 -7.47 2.43 -11.37
CA CYS A 32 -6.31 1.60 -11.65
C CYS A 32 -5.92 1.73 -13.12
N GLU A 33 -4.75 2.29 -13.43
CA GLU A 33 -4.20 2.26 -14.79
C GLU A 33 -3.81 0.82 -15.15
N LEU A 34 -4.30 0.32 -16.29
CA LEU A 34 -4.04 -1.05 -16.72
C LEU A 34 -2.67 -1.17 -17.41
N ALA A 35 -1.97 -2.26 -17.14
CA ALA A 35 -0.62 -2.55 -17.63
C ALA A 35 -0.60 -2.99 -19.11
N THR A 36 -1.13 -2.15 -19.98
CA THR A 36 -1.11 -2.36 -21.43
C THR A 36 0.10 -1.70 -22.08
N ALA A 37 0.56 -2.22 -23.21
CA ALA A 37 1.64 -1.62 -23.97
C ALA A 37 1.22 -0.30 -24.64
N THR A 38 -0.07 -0.17 -24.97
CA THR A 38 -0.63 0.98 -25.69
C THR A 38 -1.88 1.51 -24.99
N LYS A 39 -2.29 2.72 -25.35
CA LYS A 39 -3.49 3.38 -24.83
C LYS A 39 -4.78 2.62 -25.19
N LEU A 40 -5.90 3.01 -24.56
CA LEU A 40 -7.18 2.32 -24.65
C LEU A 40 -7.77 2.33 -26.08
N PHE A 41 -7.60 3.42 -26.81
CA PHE A 41 -8.24 3.60 -28.12
C PHE A 41 -7.26 3.94 -29.26
N CYS A 42 -5.94 3.87 -29.03
CA CYS A 42 -4.94 4.14 -30.05
C CYS A 42 -3.61 3.41 -29.77
N GLY A 43 -2.71 3.39 -30.75
CA GLY A 43 -1.40 2.74 -30.67
C GLY A 43 -0.30 3.55 -29.96
N CYS A 44 -0.62 4.68 -29.33
CA CYS A 44 0.39 5.43 -28.55
C CYS A 44 0.90 4.61 -27.37
N PRO A 45 2.20 4.69 -27.04
CA PRO A 45 2.74 3.99 -25.88
C PRO A 45 2.05 4.40 -24.57
N ASN A 46 1.81 3.40 -23.71
CA ASN A 46 1.41 3.59 -22.32
C ASN A 46 2.67 3.43 -21.44
N ARG A 47 3.41 4.52 -21.23
CA ARG A 47 4.64 4.52 -20.43
C ARG A 47 4.72 5.75 -19.55
N PHE A 48 5.04 5.53 -18.27
CA PHE A 48 5.32 6.58 -17.32
C PHE A 48 6.73 7.18 -17.53
N GLY A 49 6.89 8.49 -17.32
CA GLY A 49 8.18 9.16 -17.29
C GLY A 49 8.74 9.61 -18.64
N ASP A 50 8.05 9.34 -19.76
CA ASP A 50 8.45 9.89 -21.07
C ASP A 50 8.32 11.42 -21.09
N PRO A 51 9.10 12.13 -21.94
CA PRO A 51 8.99 13.58 -22.05
C PRO A 51 7.56 14.05 -22.34
N PRO A 52 7.07 15.14 -21.75
CA PRO A 52 5.70 15.59 -21.90
C PRO A 52 5.26 15.74 -23.36
N ASN A 53 4.05 15.30 -23.67
CA ASN A 53 3.41 15.40 -24.98
C ASN A 53 4.14 14.68 -26.13
N THR A 54 4.89 13.61 -25.82
CA THR A 54 5.56 12.78 -26.84
C THR A 54 4.74 11.52 -27.23
N ASN A 55 3.86 11.04 -26.33
CA ASN A 55 3.00 9.88 -26.55
C ASN A 55 1.58 10.32 -26.94
N ILE A 56 1.49 11.07 -28.03
CA ILE A 56 0.22 11.64 -28.51
C ILE A 56 0.00 11.36 -30.00
N CYS A 57 -1.26 11.25 -30.40
CA CYS A 57 -1.67 11.09 -31.80
C CYS A 57 -3.02 11.77 -32.06
N PRO A 58 -3.49 11.87 -33.31
CA PRO A 58 -4.78 12.45 -33.63
C PRO A 58 -5.96 11.84 -32.85
N VAL A 59 -5.93 10.53 -32.55
CA VAL A 59 -7.01 9.83 -31.82
C VAL A 59 -7.10 10.30 -30.37
N CYS A 60 -6.01 10.19 -29.59
CA CYS A 60 -6.04 10.59 -28.19
C CYS A 60 -6.17 12.12 -27.98
N LEU A 61 -5.84 12.92 -29.02
CA LEU A 61 -6.10 14.36 -29.03
C LEU A 61 -7.50 14.72 -29.55
N GLY A 62 -8.29 13.75 -30.05
CA GLY A 62 -9.63 14.00 -30.57
C GLY A 62 -9.68 14.88 -31.80
N LEU A 63 -8.68 14.79 -32.69
CA LEU A 63 -8.66 15.59 -33.91
C LEU A 63 -9.75 15.12 -34.88
N PRO A 64 -10.32 16.03 -35.70
CA PRO A 64 -11.38 15.69 -36.63
C PRO A 64 -10.99 14.54 -37.58
N GLY A 65 -11.88 13.56 -37.75
CA GLY A 65 -11.70 12.40 -38.62
C GLY A 65 -10.94 11.23 -38.02
N SER A 66 -10.46 11.33 -36.77
CA SER A 66 -9.86 10.22 -36.05
C SER A 66 -10.93 9.40 -35.32
N LEU A 67 -10.83 8.05 -35.38
CA LEU A 67 -11.75 7.13 -34.73
C LEU A 67 -11.04 6.26 -33.70
N PRO A 68 -11.70 5.95 -32.57
CA PRO A 68 -11.16 5.07 -31.54
C PRO A 68 -11.13 3.61 -32.02
N VAL A 69 -10.10 2.87 -31.60
CA VAL A 69 -10.00 1.42 -31.78
C VAL A 69 -9.70 0.80 -30.43
N LEU A 70 -10.65 -0.01 -29.93
CA LEU A 70 -10.57 -0.60 -28.60
C LEU A 70 -9.38 -1.56 -28.47
N ASN A 71 -8.60 -1.39 -27.39
CA ASN A 71 -7.48 -2.25 -27.04
C ASN A 71 -7.99 -3.54 -26.35
N GLU A 72 -7.86 -4.67 -27.05
CA GLU A 72 -8.29 -5.99 -26.55
C GLU A 72 -7.59 -6.38 -25.24
N GLN A 73 -6.31 -6.06 -25.08
CA GLN A 73 -5.56 -6.35 -23.84
C GLN A 73 -6.13 -5.58 -22.65
N ALA A 74 -6.59 -4.34 -22.84
CA ALA A 74 -7.24 -3.60 -21.77
C ALA A 74 -8.54 -4.25 -21.29
N VAL A 75 -9.34 -4.77 -22.23
CA VAL A 75 -10.55 -5.54 -21.93
C VAL A 75 -10.20 -6.81 -21.16
N GLU A 76 -9.19 -7.55 -21.63
CA GLU A 76 -8.78 -8.80 -21.00
C GLU A 76 -8.27 -8.57 -19.57
N LEU A 77 -7.43 -7.56 -19.33
CA LEU A 77 -6.94 -7.20 -18.00
C LEU A 77 -8.07 -6.74 -17.06
N ALA A 78 -9.03 -5.95 -17.61
CA ALA A 78 -10.20 -5.54 -16.84
C ALA A 78 -11.08 -6.72 -16.43
N MET A 79 -11.34 -7.67 -17.33
CA MET A 79 -12.08 -8.89 -17.02
C MET A 79 -11.29 -9.79 -16.05
N ARG A 80 -9.98 -9.94 -16.25
CA ARG A 80 -9.11 -10.75 -15.37
C ARG A 80 -9.15 -10.24 -13.94
N LEU A 81 -8.98 -8.93 -13.75
CA LEU A 81 -9.08 -8.32 -12.41
C LEU A 81 -10.48 -8.47 -11.83
N ALA A 82 -11.52 -8.22 -12.62
CA ALA A 82 -12.90 -8.35 -12.19
C ALA A 82 -13.27 -9.79 -11.80
N ARG A 83 -12.78 -10.81 -12.54
CA ARG A 83 -12.98 -12.22 -12.18
C ARG A 83 -12.27 -12.58 -10.87
N ALA A 84 -11.08 -12.03 -10.62
CA ALA A 84 -10.39 -12.16 -9.33
C ALA A 84 -11.15 -11.47 -8.18
N LEU A 85 -11.98 -10.47 -8.49
CA LEU A 85 -12.88 -9.79 -7.56
C LEU A 85 -14.29 -10.42 -7.51
N HIS A 86 -14.47 -11.61 -8.07
CA HIS A 86 -15.75 -12.33 -8.14
C HIS A 86 -16.87 -11.56 -8.86
N CYS A 87 -16.53 -10.60 -9.72
CA CYS A 87 -17.52 -9.88 -10.51
C CYS A 87 -18.12 -10.77 -11.62
N THR A 88 -19.33 -10.42 -12.02
CA THR A 88 -19.98 -10.97 -13.22
C THR A 88 -19.60 -10.11 -14.42
N VAL A 89 -19.02 -10.74 -15.44
CA VAL A 89 -18.76 -10.10 -16.74
C VAL A 89 -20.06 -10.12 -17.55
N GLN A 90 -20.40 -9.00 -18.18
CA GLN A 90 -21.61 -8.87 -18.99
C GLN A 90 -21.35 -8.08 -20.27
N ARG A 91 -22.31 -8.11 -21.19
CA ARG A 91 -22.32 -7.21 -22.35
C ARG A 91 -22.26 -5.76 -21.88
N SER A 92 -21.45 -4.96 -22.56
CA SER A 92 -21.19 -3.56 -22.20
C SER A 92 -21.30 -2.62 -23.40
N ILE A 93 -21.58 -1.35 -23.11
CA ILE A 93 -21.61 -0.27 -24.09
C ILE A 93 -20.75 0.86 -23.56
N PHE A 94 -19.85 1.38 -24.39
CA PHE A 94 -19.14 2.61 -24.06
C PHE A 94 -20.06 3.83 -24.25
N ALA A 95 -19.86 4.82 -23.38
CA ALA A 95 -20.59 6.07 -23.42
C ALA A 95 -19.61 7.27 -23.36
N ARG A 96 -20.03 8.39 -23.90
CA ARG A 96 -19.34 9.66 -23.76
C ARG A 96 -19.82 10.37 -22.49
N LYS A 97 -18.88 10.65 -21.59
CA LYS A 97 -19.05 11.51 -20.43
C LYS A 97 -18.52 12.89 -20.79
N ASN A 98 -19.42 13.86 -21.01
CA ASN A 98 -19.00 15.22 -21.39
C ASN A 98 -18.22 15.86 -20.23
N TYR A 99 -17.00 16.31 -20.52
CA TYR A 99 -16.06 16.82 -19.54
C TYR A 99 -15.19 17.91 -20.17
N PHE A 100 -15.51 19.17 -19.86
CA PHE A 100 -14.93 20.35 -20.51
C PHE A 100 -13.78 20.93 -19.70
N TYR A 101 -12.68 20.20 -19.62
CA TYR A 101 -11.45 20.64 -18.94
C TYR A 101 -10.25 20.57 -19.90
N PRO A 102 -9.22 21.42 -19.68
CA PRO A 102 -8.04 21.45 -20.55
C PRO A 102 -7.27 20.13 -20.66
N ASP A 103 -7.37 19.26 -19.65
CA ASP A 103 -6.73 17.93 -19.62
C ASP A 103 -7.52 16.86 -20.41
N MET A 104 -8.71 17.20 -20.92
CA MET A 104 -9.50 16.34 -21.80
C MET A 104 -9.65 16.98 -23.19
N PRO A 105 -8.72 16.71 -24.13
CA PRO A 105 -8.67 17.41 -25.41
C PRO A 105 -9.89 17.17 -26.32
N LYS A 106 -10.59 16.06 -26.11
CA LYS A 106 -11.82 15.72 -26.86
C LYS A 106 -13.07 16.39 -26.31
N ASN A 107 -13.01 17.02 -25.14
CA ASN A 107 -14.16 17.53 -24.36
C ASN A 107 -15.13 16.45 -23.87
N TYR A 108 -14.77 15.18 -23.96
CA TYR A 108 -15.49 14.06 -23.38
C TYR A 108 -14.51 12.93 -23.02
N GLN A 109 -14.86 12.17 -22.02
CA GLN A 109 -14.18 10.93 -21.61
C GLN A 109 -15.03 9.76 -22.10
N ILE A 110 -14.41 8.78 -22.78
CA ILE A 110 -15.08 7.52 -23.08
C ILE A 110 -15.02 6.64 -21.81
N SER A 111 -16.20 6.22 -21.35
CA SER A 111 -16.38 5.45 -20.13
C SER A 111 -17.54 4.45 -20.30
N GLN A 112 -17.93 3.73 -19.27
CA GLN A 112 -19.09 2.82 -19.27
C GLN A 112 -20.05 3.24 -18.17
N TYR A 113 -21.27 3.62 -18.51
CA TYR A 113 -22.24 4.16 -17.58
C TYR A 113 -23.40 3.21 -17.30
N ASP A 114 -24.33 3.05 -18.25
CA ASP A 114 -25.55 2.24 -18.06
C ASP A 114 -25.28 0.74 -18.02
N LEU A 115 -24.33 0.27 -18.83
CA LEU A 115 -23.97 -1.13 -18.96
C LEU A 115 -22.46 -1.31 -18.77
N PRO A 116 -21.94 -1.23 -17.51
CA PRO A 116 -20.54 -1.48 -17.23
C PRO A 116 -20.17 -2.94 -17.53
N LEU A 117 -18.91 -3.18 -17.92
CA LEU A 117 -18.42 -4.51 -18.29
C LEU A 117 -18.52 -5.51 -17.13
N ASN A 118 -18.25 -5.08 -15.92
CA ASN A 118 -18.21 -5.94 -14.75
C ASN A 118 -19.09 -5.39 -13.64
N ILE A 119 -19.93 -6.25 -13.07
CA ILE A 119 -20.89 -5.89 -12.01
C ILE A 119 -20.82 -6.82 -10.83
N GLY A 120 -21.18 -6.30 -9.66
CA GLY A 120 -21.19 -7.08 -8.41
C GLY A 120 -19.77 -7.51 -8.01
N GLY A 121 -19.69 -8.61 -7.25
CA GLY A 121 -18.44 -9.15 -6.75
C GLY A 121 -18.13 -8.73 -5.31
N TRP A 122 -16.96 -9.17 -4.80
CA TRP A 122 -16.51 -8.87 -3.44
C TRP A 122 -15.01 -9.14 -3.25
N ILE A 123 -14.48 -8.62 -2.14
CA ILE A 123 -13.17 -8.98 -1.58
C ILE A 123 -13.38 -9.47 -0.15
N ASP A 124 -12.79 -10.61 0.21
CA ASP A 124 -12.67 -11.08 1.58
C ASP A 124 -11.37 -10.53 2.19
N LEU A 125 -11.48 -9.67 3.19
CA LEU A 125 -10.33 -9.10 3.87
C LEU A 125 -9.66 -10.12 4.80
N PRO A 126 -8.36 -10.00 5.09
CA PRO A 126 -7.66 -10.85 6.05
C PRO A 126 -8.33 -10.90 7.44
N THR A 127 -9.07 -9.87 7.80
CA THR A 127 -9.84 -9.77 9.05
C THR A 127 -11.13 -10.57 9.06
N GLY A 128 -11.49 -11.24 7.94
CA GLY A 128 -12.76 -11.97 7.78
C GLY A 128 -13.94 -11.10 7.39
N HIS A 129 -13.75 -9.77 7.25
CA HIS A 129 -14.80 -8.88 6.76
C HIS A 129 -14.87 -8.93 5.22
N ARG A 130 -16.10 -8.99 4.68
CA ARG A 130 -16.35 -8.96 3.24
C ARG A 130 -16.77 -7.57 2.79
N VAL A 131 -16.14 -7.05 1.74
CA VAL A 131 -16.51 -5.80 1.08
C VAL A 131 -17.04 -6.11 -0.31
N GLY A 132 -18.30 -5.77 -0.56
CA GLY A 132 -18.95 -5.95 -1.87
C GLY A 132 -18.48 -4.91 -2.88
N MET A 133 -18.63 -5.26 -4.17
CA MET A 133 -18.43 -4.37 -5.30
C MET A 133 -19.76 -3.96 -5.90
N VAL A 134 -19.85 -2.73 -6.40
CA VAL A 134 -20.95 -2.28 -7.22
C VAL A 134 -20.66 -2.62 -8.68
N ARG A 135 -19.50 -2.20 -9.16
CA ARG A 135 -19.01 -2.40 -10.54
C ARG A 135 -17.52 -2.20 -10.63
N ALA A 136 -16.95 -2.71 -11.72
CA ALA A 136 -15.64 -2.36 -12.22
C ALA A 136 -15.74 -2.06 -13.73
N HIS A 137 -15.51 -0.82 -14.15
CA HIS A 137 -15.73 -0.40 -15.51
C HIS A 137 -14.52 0.28 -16.14
N LEU A 138 -14.40 0.11 -17.46
CA LEU A 138 -13.34 0.71 -18.27
C LEU A 138 -13.65 2.16 -18.61
N GLU A 139 -12.62 2.99 -18.52
CA GLU A 139 -12.63 4.35 -19.02
C GLU A 139 -11.23 4.78 -19.49
N GLU A 140 -11.13 5.88 -20.18
CA GLU A 140 -9.83 6.48 -20.54
C GLU A 140 -9.43 7.52 -19.48
N ASP A 141 -8.13 7.56 -19.15
CA ASP A 141 -7.62 8.60 -18.25
C ASP A 141 -7.52 9.97 -18.96
N THR A 142 -7.50 11.04 -18.15
CA THR A 142 -7.30 12.42 -18.61
C THR A 142 -5.80 12.73 -18.70
N GLY A 143 -5.44 13.84 -19.34
CA GLY A 143 -4.09 14.41 -19.28
C GLY A 143 -3.71 14.79 -17.85
N LYS A 144 -2.44 15.13 -17.66
CA LYS A 144 -1.92 15.58 -16.37
C LYS A 144 -1.75 17.10 -16.38
N SER A 145 -2.47 17.80 -15.50
CA SER A 145 -2.32 19.24 -15.32
C SER A 145 -1.34 19.56 -14.19
N ARG A 146 -0.39 20.48 -14.47
CA ARG A 146 0.52 21.04 -13.47
C ARG A 146 0.29 22.52 -13.35
N HIS A 147 -0.13 22.98 -12.18
CA HIS A 147 -0.34 24.39 -11.88
C HIS A 147 0.98 25.04 -11.44
N VAL A 148 1.36 26.15 -12.06
CA VAL A 148 2.59 26.89 -11.76
C VAL A 148 2.19 28.26 -11.17
N GLY A 149 2.51 28.46 -9.89
CA GLY A 149 2.19 29.69 -9.14
C GLY A 149 3.41 30.28 -8.45
N SER A 150 3.25 31.48 -7.90
CA SER A 150 4.30 32.26 -7.22
C SER A 150 4.63 31.76 -5.79
N GLY A 151 4.02 30.70 -5.31
CA GLY A 151 4.21 30.12 -3.96
C GLY A 151 5.25 29.01 -3.95
N ALA A 152 6.10 28.99 -2.94
CA ALA A 152 7.10 27.96 -2.71
C ALA A 152 6.45 26.56 -2.55
N ALA A 153 7.06 25.56 -3.22
CA ALA A 153 6.68 24.16 -3.25
C ALA A 153 5.50 23.76 -4.16
N GLY A 154 5.76 23.56 -5.42
CA GLY A 154 5.33 22.51 -6.36
C GLY A 154 3.89 21.97 -6.44
N GLY A 155 2.90 22.53 -5.77
CA GLY A 155 1.54 22.03 -5.68
C GLY A 155 0.48 23.12 -5.53
N GLY A 156 0.56 24.21 -6.31
CA GLY A 156 -0.39 25.32 -6.24
C GLY A 156 -1.81 24.91 -6.63
N ARG A 157 -2.82 25.40 -5.89
CA ARG A 157 -4.21 25.32 -6.29
C ARG A 157 -4.40 26.09 -7.60
N ILE A 158 -5.37 25.69 -8.42
CA ILE A 158 -5.65 26.33 -9.71
C ILE A 158 -5.90 27.85 -9.55
N HIS A 159 -6.52 28.28 -8.44
CA HIS A 159 -6.82 29.69 -8.14
C HIS A 159 -5.57 30.56 -7.89
N ASP A 160 -4.45 29.95 -7.46
CA ASP A 160 -3.21 30.66 -7.16
C ASP A 160 -2.17 30.49 -8.28
N ALA A 161 -2.55 29.81 -9.36
CA ALA A 161 -1.65 29.53 -10.47
C ALA A 161 -1.60 30.68 -11.48
N ALA A 162 -0.39 31.09 -11.87
CA ALA A 162 -0.19 32.05 -12.96
C ALA A 162 -0.53 31.41 -14.33
N TYR A 163 -0.26 30.11 -14.48
CA TYR A 163 -0.63 29.30 -15.65
C TYR A 163 -0.62 27.80 -15.30
N SER A 164 -1.17 27.00 -16.20
CA SER A 164 -1.15 25.53 -16.09
C SER A 164 -0.47 24.94 -17.32
N LEU A 165 0.38 23.95 -17.07
CA LEU A 165 0.95 23.09 -18.11
C LEU A 165 0.13 21.81 -18.19
N VAL A 166 -0.19 21.37 -19.41
CA VAL A 166 -0.94 20.14 -19.64
C VAL A 166 -0.07 19.15 -20.41
N ASP A 167 0.07 17.96 -19.85
CA ASP A 167 0.74 16.82 -20.48
C ASP A 167 -0.30 15.77 -20.87
N TYR A 168 -0.45 15.53 -22.18
CA TYR A 168 -1.39 14.58 -22.74
C TYR A 168 -0.83 13.15 -22.89
N ASN A 169 0.39 12.88 -22.40
CA ASN A 169 0.92 11.52 -22.43
C ASN A 169 0.00 10.53 -21.70
N ARG A 170 -0.66 10.95 -20.61
CA ARG A 170 -1.62 10.13 -19.88
C ARG A 170 -3.01 10.09 -20.52
N SER A 171 -3.41 11.10 -21.29
CA SER A 171 -4.72 11.14 -21.93
C SER A 171 -4.96 9.91 -22.82
N GLY A 172 -6.01 9.15 -22.53
CA GLY A 172 -6.35 7.91 -23.24
C GLY A 172 -5.66 6.65 -22.69
N VAL A 173 -4.91 6.72 -21.58
CA VAL A 173 -4.41 5.53 -20.86
C VAL A 173 -5.60 4.71 -20.37
N PRO A 174 -5.58 3.35 -20.52
CA PRO A 174 -6.67 2.51 -20.03
C PRO A 174 -6.77 2.57 -18.51
N LEU A 175 -7.94 2.94 -18.02
CA LEU A 175 -8.26 3.06 -16.61
C LEU A 175 -9.41 2.12 -16.25
N LEU A 176 -9.31 1.42 -15.13
CA LEU A 176 -10.40 0.65 -14.56
C LEU A 176 -10.83 1.34 -13.26
N GLU A 177 -12.08 1.77 -13.21
CA GLU A 177 -12.69 2.29 -11.99
C GLU A 177 -13.43 1.17 -11.26
N ILE A 178 -13.04 0.90 -10.01
CA ILE A 178 -13.60 -0.11 -9.13
C ILE A 178 -14.37 0.59 -8.02
N VAL A 179 -15.67 0.39 -7.97
CA VAL A 179 -16.56 1.03 -6.99
C VAL A 179 -16.99 0.01 -5.95
N SER A 180 -16.59 0.20 -4.70
CA SER A 180 -17.03 -0.67 -3.60
C SER A 180 -18.45 -0.32 -3.13
N ARG A 181 -19.12 -1.28 -2.48
CA ARG A 181 -20.27 -0.99 -1.62
C ARG A 181 -19.83 -0.25 -0.36
N PRO A 182 -20.72 0.46 0.33
CA PRO A 182 -20.42 1.15 1.58
C PRO A 182 -20.39 0.17 2.76
N ASP A 183 -19.54 -0.85 2.67
CA ASP A 183 -19.44 -1.93 3.66
C ASP A 183 -18.29 -1.72 4.65
N ILE A 184 -17.39 -0.80 4.38
CA ILE A 184 -16.23 -0.48 5.22
C ILE A 184 -16.69 0.36 6.42
N ARG A 185 -16.17 0.05 7.64
CA ARG A 185 -16.61 0.64 8.91
C ARG A 185 -15.51 1.39 9.67
N SER A 186 -14.28 1.39 9.17
CA SER A 186 -13.16 2.09 9.82
C SER A 186 -12.07 2.47 8.82
N ALA A 187 -11.23 3.43 9.20
CA ALA A 187 -10.03 3.79 8.48
C ALA A 187 -9.08 2.60 8.31
N GLU A 188 -8.98 1.73 9.32
CA GLU A 188 -8.17 0.52 9.27
C GLU A 188 -8.68 -0.47 8.21
N GLN A 189 -10.00 -0.75 8.21
CA GLN A 189 -10.60 -1.61 7.18
C GLN A 189 -10.42 -1.04 5.78
N ALA A 190 -10.49 0.30 5.61
CA ALA A 190 -10.23 0.94 4.32
C ALA A 190 -8.79 0.71 3.84
N ARG A 191 -7.79 0.84 4.73
CA ARG A 191 -6.39 0.54 4.41
C ARG A 191 -6.19 -0.92 4.02
N ILE A 192 -6.75 -1.85 4.80
CA ILE A 192 -6.67 -3.29 4.53
C ILE A 192 -7.33 -3.62 3.17
N TYR A 193 -8.50 -3.04 2.89
CA TYR A 193 -9.19 -3.22 1.60
C TYR A 193 -8.32 -2.79 0.42
N VAL A 194 -7.69 -1.62 0.49
CA VAL A 194 -6.83 -1.13 -0.58
C VAL A 194 -5.56 -1.96 -0.72
N SER A 195 -4.96 -2.39 0.40
CA SER A 195 -3.80 -3.29 0.37
C SER A 195 -4.14 -4.62 -0.31
N GLU A 196 -5.29 -5.22 0.03
CA GLU A 196 -5.76 -6.47 -0.57
C GLU A 196 -6.05 -6.30 -2.07
N LEU A 197 -6.77 -5.24 -2.44
CA LEU A 197 -7.06 -4.92 -3.83
C LEU A 197 -5.77 -4.72 -4.64
N ARG A 198 -4.78 -4.00 -4.08
CA ARG A 198 -3.46 -3.83 -4.68
C ARG A 198 -2.74 -5.17 -4.88
N ALA A 199 -2.78 -6.06 -3.89
CA ALA A 199 -2.18 -7.38 -4.01
C ALA A 199 -2.85 -8.23 -5.11
N ILE A 200 -4.18 -8.11 -5.29
CA ILE A 200 -4.92 -8.76 -6.38
C ILE A 200 -4.52 -8.16 -7.73
N MET A 201 -4.38 -6.84 -7.86
CA MET A 201 -3.92 -6.17 -9.09
C MET A 201 -2.53 -6.66 -9.52
N LEU A 202 -1.60 -6.75 -8.58
CA LEU A 202 -0.24 -7.25 -8.82
C LEU A 202 -0.26 -8.75 -9.20
N ALA A 203 -1.01 -9.56 -8.47
CA ALA A 203 -1.10 -11.00 -8.74
C ALA A 203 -1.69 -11.29 -10.13
N THR A 204 -2.72 -10.55 -10.53
CA THR A 204 -3.36 -10.71 -11.85
C THR A 204 -2.56 -10.10 -12.99
N GLY A 205 -1.54 -9.31 -12.70
CA GLY A 205 -0.78 -8.54 -13.68
C GLY A 205 -1.59 -7.41 -14.34
N ALA A 206 -2.70 -7.00 -13.73
CA ALA A 206 -3.58 -5.99 -14.29
C ALA A 206 -2.99 -4.58 -14.22
N SER A 207 -2.19 -4.29 -13.18
CA SER A 207 -1.55 -2.99 -12.94
C SER A 207 -0.29 -3.15 -12.10
N ASP A 208 0.61 -2.17 -12.13
CA ASP A 208 1.70 -2.01 -11.18
C ASP A 208 1.26 -1.40 -9.84
N ALA A 209 0.03 -0.87 -9.79
CA ALA A 209 -0.66 -0.38 -8.61
C ALA A 209 0.18 0.57 -7.73
N ARG A 210 0.87 1.56 -8.35
CA ARG A 210 1.72 2.54 -7.67
C ARG A 210 0.98 3.84 -7.43
N MET A 211 0.73 4.15 -6.16
CA MET A 211 0.06 5.40 -5.77
C MET A 211 0.94 6.64 -6.03
N GLU A 212 2.24 6.53 -5.83
CA GLU A 212 3.24 7.58 -6.02
C GLU A 212 3.41 7.99 -7.48
N GLU A 213 3.19 7.09 -8.42
CA GLU A 213 3.22 7.36 -9.87
C GLU A 213 1.84 7.74 -10.41
N GLY A 214 0.78 7.50 -9.63
CA GLY A 214 -0.60 7.80 -9.97
C GLY A 214 -1.30 6.72 -10.78
N SER A 215 -0.69 5.53 -10.94
CA SER A 215 -1.33 4.37 -11.56
C SER A 215 -2.38 3.71 -10.64
N LEU A 216 -2.38 4.06 -9.35
CA LEU A 216 -3.44 3.74 -8.40
C LEU A 216 -3.89 5.01 -7.68
N ARG A 217 -5.17 5.36 -7.80
CA ARG A 217 -5.78 6.54 -7.16
C ARG A 217 -7.02 6.12 -6.39
N ILE A 218 -7.31 6.82 -5.31
CA ILE A 218 -8.41 6.45 -4.41
C ILE A 218 -9.20 7.70 -4.07
N ASP A 219 -10.51 7.61 -4.20
CA ASP A 219 -11.46 8.56 -3.66
C ASP A 219 -12.30 7.85 -2.59
N ALA A 220 -12.54 8.52 -1.44
CA ALA A 220 -13.30 7.96 -0.33
C ALA A 220 -14.61 8.69 -0.12
N ASN A 221 -15.71 7.95 -0.10
CA ASN A 221 -17.03 8.43 0.30
C ASN A 221 -17.26 8.09 1.77
N VAL A 222 -17.36 9.09 2.63
CA VAL A 222 -17.48 8.93 4.09
C VAL A 222 -18.78 9.51 4.58
N SER A 223 -19.50 8.78 5.42
CA SER A 223 -20.65 9.25 6.20
C SER A 223 -20.63 8.66 7.60
N VAL A 224 -21.39 9.27 8.51
CA VAL A 224 -21.61 8.77 9.88
C VAL A 224 -23.10 8.73 10.18
N HIS A 225 -23.55 7.77 10.99
CA HIS A 225 -24.94 7.66 11.46
C HIS A 225 -25.00 7.06 12.84
N ARG A 226 -26.14 7.15 13.52
CA ARG A 226 -26.39 6.43 14.76
C ARG A 226 -26.74 4.97 14.46
N PRO A 227 -26.35 4.01 15.31
CA PRO A 227 -26.73 2.61 15.16
C PRO A 227 -28.24 2.45 14.97
N GLY A 228 -28.65 1.72 13.93
CA GLY A 228 -30.05 1.49 13.60
C GLY A 228 -30.76 2.60 12.81
N GLU A 229 -30.11 3.72 12.53
CA GLU A 229 -30.61 4.76 11.65
C GLU A 229 -30.18 4.53 10.19
N ALA A 230 -30.78 5.26 9.26
CA ALA A 230 -30.34 5.29 7.87
C ALA A 230 -28.94 5.90 7.75
N PHE A 231 -28.20 5.54 6.70
CA PHE A 231 -26.90 6.15 6.42
C PHE A 231 -27.00 7.65 6.32
N GLY A 232 -26.02 8.34 6.90
CA GLY A 232 -25.91 9.79 6.86
C GLY A 232 -25.51 10.34 5.49
N THR A 233 -25.45 11.65 5.39
CA THR A 233 -25.01 12.36 4.17
C THR A 233 -23.53 12.09 3.93
N ARG A 234 -23.22 11.58 2.74
CA ARG A 234 -21.84 11.28 2.34
C ARG A 234 -21.10 12.53 1.84
N CYS A 235 -19.82 12.62 2.19
CA CYS A 235 -18.86 13.52 1.57
C CYS A 235 -17.79 12.70 0.82
N GLU A 236 -17.48 13.12 -0.39
CA GLU A 236 -16.41 12.53 -1.21
C GLU A 236 -15.08 13.20 -0.85
N ILE A 237 -14.03 12.42 -0.57
CA ILE A 237 -12.69 12.95 -0.28
C ILE A 237 -11.75 12.57 -1.41
N LYS A 238 -11.09 13.56 -1.99
CA LYS A 238 -10.12 13.42 -3.07
C LYS A 238 -8.70 13.75 -2.60
N ASN A 239 -7.71 13.39 -3.45
CA ASN A 239 -6.28 13.62 -3.21
C ASN A 239 -5.69 12.72 -2.13
N LEU A 240 -6.07 11.45 -2.12
CA LEU A 240 -5.58 10.43 -1.19
C LEU A 240 -4.41 9.67 -1.83
N ASN A 241 -3.19 10.19 -1.64
CA ASN A 241 -2.00 9.74 -2.36
C ASN A 241 -1.19 8.64 -1.61
N SER A 242 -1.70 8.13 -0.51
CA SER A 242 -1.10 7.04 0.27
C SER A 242 -2.13 6.36 1.16
N LEU A 243 -1.86 5.11 1.59
CA LEU A 243 -2.68 4.42 2.58
C LEU A 243 -2.75 5.19 3.92
N ARG A 244 -1.66 5.88 4.28
CA ARG A 244 -1.63 6.74 5.47
C ARG A 244 -2.57 7.94 5.31
N SER A 245 -2.52 8.62 4.18
CA SER A 245 -3.42 9.75 3.87
C SER A 245 -4.88 9.30 3.84
N LEU A 246 -5.17 8.12 3.24
CA LEU A 246 -6.51 7.52 3.24
C LEU A 246 -7.04 7.35 4.67
N GLY A 247 -6.29 6.70 5.56
CA GLY A 247 -6.73 6.48 6.94
C GLY A 247 -6.95 7.78 7.70
N ARG A 248 -5.99 8.71 7.64
CA ARG A 248 -6.09 10.02 8.31
C ARG A 248 -7.27 10.86 7.81
N ALA A 249 -7.53 10.82 6.51
CA ALA A 249 -8.62 11.56 5.90
C ALA A 249 -9.99 11.02 6.32
N ILE A 250 -10.16 9.68 6.36
CA ILE A 250 -11.39 9.04 6.84
C ILE A 250 -11.63 9.40 8.32
N ASP A 251 -10.62 9.26 9.18
CA ASP A 251 -10.74 9.57 10.60
C ASP A 251 -11.08 11.05 10.83
N TYR A 252 -10.41 11.96 10.10
CA TYR A 252 -10.68 13.38 10.20
C TYR A 252 -12.12 13.72 9.77
N GLU A 253 -12.55 13.20 8.61
CA GLU A 253 -13.86 13.53 8.05
C GLU A 253 -14.99 12.96 8.90
N ALA A 254 -14.83 11.74 9.43
CA ALA A 254 -15.79 11.15 10.35
C ALA A 254 -15.96 12.00 11.62
N ARG A 255 -14.85 12.44 12.24
CA ARG A 255 -14.91 13.37 13.39
C ARG A 255 -15.59 14.68 13.05
N ARG A 256 -15.21 15.30 11.92
CA ARG A 256 -15.83 16.55 11.47
C ARG A 256 -17.35 16.42 11.31
N GLN A 257 -17.83 15.32 10.71
CA GLN A 257 -19.26 15.09 10.53
C GLN A 257 -19.98 14.87 11.87
N ILE A 258 -19.36 14.13 12.79
CA ILE A 258 -19.89 13.93 14.16
C ILE A 258 -20.02 15.30 14.86
N ASP A 259 -18.98 16.13 14.85
CA ASP A 259 -18.99 17.46 15.48
C ASP A 259 -20.12 18.36 14.92
N VAL A 260 -20.34 18.33 13.60
CA VAL A 260 -21.42 19.07 12.92
C VAL A 260 -22.79 18.58 13.39
N LEU A 261 -23.00 17.27 13.44
CA LEU A 261 -24.28 16.67 13.85
C LEU A 261 -24.55 16.86 15.35
N GLU A 262 -23.56 16.78 16.20
CA GLU A 262 -23.69 17.02 17.64
C GLU A 262 -23.93 18.49 17.97
N ALA A 263 -23.48 19.41 17.10
CA ALA A 263 -23.83 20.83 17.18
C ALA A 263 -25.27 21.12 16.68
N GLY A 264 -26.05 20.09 16.30
CA GLY A 264 -27.43 20.24 15.78
C GLY A 264 -27.50 20.79 14.35
N GLN A 265 -26.39 20.73 13.60
CA GLN A 265 -26.32 21.15 12.21
C GLN A 265 -26.43 19.91 11.28
N SER A 266 -26.64 20.15 9.99
CA SER A 266 -26.67 19.10 8.95
C SER A 266 -25.34 19.02 8.22
N VAL A 267 -24.95 17.79 7.85
CA VAL A 267 -23.82 17.58 6.91
C VAL A 267 -24.31 17.84 5.49
N GLU A 268 -23.59 18.71 4.77
CA GLU A 268 -23.85 18.99 3.36
C GLU A 268 -23.13 17.96 2.48
N GLN A 269 -23.79 17.50 1.39
CA GLN A 269 -23.16 16.63 0.41
C GLN A 269 -22.20 17.44 -0.45
N GLU A 270 -20.90 17.16 -0.32
CA GLU A 270 -19.84 17.90 -1.01
C GLU A 270 -18.66 16.99 -1.38
N THR A 271 -17.86 17.45 -2.34
CA THR A 271 -16.53 16.91 -2.62
C THR A 271 -15.50 17.75 -1.84
N ARG A 272 -14.62 17.08 -1.10
CA ARG A 272 -13.60 17.68 -0.25
C ARG A 272 -12.20 17.28 -0.71
N HIS A 273 -11.25 18.17 -0.54
CA HIS A 273 -9.83 17.93 -0.82
C HIS A 273 -9.07 17.63 0.48
N TRP A 274 -8.34 16.54 0.52
CA TRP A 274 -7.42 16.24 1.63
C TRP A 274 -6.10 16.98 1.46
N ASP A 275 -5.71 17.74 2.47
CA ASP A 275 -4.40 18.38 2.59
C ASP A 275 -3.54 17.59 3.58
N ASP A 276 -2.58 16.82 3.08
CA ASP A 276 -1.76 15.94 3.92
C ASP A 276 -0.80 16.73 4.83
N GLY A 277 -0.34 17.91 4.39
CA GLY A 277 0.55 18.78 5.16
C GLY A 277 -0.14 19.40 6.37
N VAL A 278 -1.41 19.78 6.22
CA VAL A 278 -2.23 20.37 7.28
C VAL A 278 -3.01 19.32 8.05
N GLY A 279 -3.25 18.15 7.44
CA GLY A 279 -3.99 17.03 8.04
C GLY A 279 -5.48 17.27 8.17
N ARG A 280 -6.11 17.95 7.21
CA ARG A 280 -7.56 18.23 7.21
C ARG A 280 -8.15 18.27 5.81
N THR A 281 -9.49 18.14 5.73
CA THR A 281 -10.24 18.31 4.49
C THR A 281 -10.69 19.78 4.32
N SER A 282 -10.82 20.24 3.07
CA SER A 282 -11.44 21.51 2.71
C SER A 282 -12.42 21.31 1.57
N THR A 283 -13.51 22.08 1.54
CA THR A 283 -14.51 22.02 0.46
C THR A 283 -13.87 22.34 -0.89
N LEU A 284 -14.08 21.46 -1.86
CA LEU A 284 -13.64 21.63 -3.24
C LEU A 284 -14.80 22.11 -4.13
N ARG A 285 -15.98 21.47 -3.99
CA ARG A 285 -17.22 21.83 -4.67
C ARG A 285 -18.43 21.31 -3.89
N THR A 286 -19.56 21.99 -3.99
CA THR A 286 -20.84 21.57 -3.42
C THR A 286 -21.68 20.77 -4.42
N LYS A 287 -22.78 20.18 -3.96
CA LYS A 287 -23.73 19.43 -4.81
C LYS A 287 -24.38 20.30 -5.89
N GLU A 288 -24.62 21.56 -5.62
CA GLU A 288 -25.22 22.51 -6.57
C GLU A 288 -24.29 22.81 -7.76
N GLU A 289 -22.96 22.61 -7.56
CA GLU A 289 -21.95 22.73 -8.61
C GLU A 289 -21.68 21.38 -9.32
N ALA A 290 -22.49 20.34 -9.03
CA ALA A 290 -22.32 19.03 -9.66
C ALA A 290 -22.57 19.14 -11.18
N GLN A 291 -21.61 18.66 -11.96
CA GLN A 291 -21.70 18.69 -13.42
C GLN A 291 -22.70 17.64 -13.91
N ASP A 292 -23.63 18.09 -14.78
CA ASP A 292 -24.41 17.18 -15.61
C ASP A 292 -23.53 16.73 -16.80
N TYR A 293 -23.06 15.49 -16.73
CA TYR A 293 -22.18 14.93 -17.75
C TYR A 293 -22.90 14.55 -19.05
N ARG A 294 -24.23 14.56 -19.09
CA ARG A 294 -25.03 14.27 -20.29
C ARG A 294 -24.52 13.06 -21.05
N TYR A 295 -24.46 11.94 -20.36
CA TYR A 295 -24.01 10.66 -20.97
C TYR A 295 -24.86 10.28 -22.17
N PHE A 296 -24.20 9.78 -23.21
CA PHE A 296 -24.85 9.12 -24.35
C PHE A 296 -23.91 8.04 -24.91
N PRO A 297 -24.45 7.00 -25.60
CA PRO A 297 -23.62 5.93 -26.17
C PRO A 297 -22.56 6.48 -27.13
N GLU A 298 -21.33 5.92 -27.04
CA GLU A 298 -20.24 6.23 -27.97
C GLU A 298 -20.57 5.67 -29.37
N PRO A 299 -20.82 6.52 -30.37
CA PRO A 299 -21.29 6.06 -31.67
C PRO A 299 -20.21 5.34 -32.52
N ASP A 300 -18.93 5.59 -32.18
CA ASP A 300 -17.79 5.07 -32.94
C ASP A 300 -17.28 3.72 -32.40
N LEU A 301 -17.89 3.19 -31.33
CA LEU A 301 -17.57 1.89 -30.75
C LEU A 301 -18.78 0.96 -30.78
N VAL A 302 -18.57 -0.26 -31.25
CA VAL A 302 -19.59 -1.32 -31.18
C VAL A 302 -19.74 -1.81 -29.73
N PRO A 303 -20.91 -2.37 -29.36
CA PRO A 303 -21.07 -3.03 -28.06
C PRO A 303 -20.01 -4.11 -27.85
N LEU A 304 -19.46 -4.16 -26.64
CA LEU A 304 -18.53 -5.18 -26.21
C LEU A 304 -19.34 -6.33 -25.61
N ASP A 305 -19.20 -7.53 -26.19
CA ASP A 305 -19.97 -8.73 -25.80
C ASP A 305 -19.01 -9.93 -25.64
N PRO A 306 -18.29 -10.03 -24.50
CA PRO A 306 -17.38 -11.13 -24.25
C PRO A 306 -18.12 -12.47 -24.22
N ASP A 307 -17.68 -13.42 -25.04
CA ASP A 307 -18.25 -14.76 -25.06
C ASP A 307 -17.80 -15.61 -23.85
N GLU A 308 -18.58 -16.68 -23.56
CA GLU A 308 -18.26 -17.60 -22.46
C GLU A 308 -16.89 -18.27 -22.63
N GLY A 309 -16.44 -18.49 -23.87
CA GLY A 309 -15.13 -19.07 -24.15
C GLY A 309 -13.98 -18.14 -23.74
N TRP A 310 -14.12 -16.83 -23.97
CA TRP A 310 -13.15 -15.84 -23.53
C TRP A 310 -13.09 -15.75 -22.00
N ILE A 311 -14.25 -15.64 -21.35
CA ILE A 311 -14.36 -15.62 -19.88
C ILE A 311 -13.75 -16.88 -19.28
N ALA A 312 -14.07 -18.07 -19.80
CA ALA A 312 -13.51 -19.33 -19.32
C ALA A 312 -11.98 -19.45 -19.56
N ARG A 313 -11.42 -18.83 -20.58
CA ARG A 313 -9.96 -18.75 -20.75
C ARG A 313 -9.32 -17.90 -19.65
N ILE A 314 -9.91 -16.77 -19.33
CA ILE A 314 -9.45 -15.90 -18.24
C ILE A 314 -9.49 -16.66 -16.90
N ASP A 315 -10.61 -17.29 -16.56
CA ASP A 315 -10.76 -18.03 -15.30
C ASP A 315 -9.70 -19.12 -15.14
N ARG A 316 -9.35 -19.85 -16.21
CA ARG A 316 -8.29 -20.87 -16.18
C ARG A 316 -6.88 -20.32 -16.00
N THR A 317 -6.67 -19.05 -16.30
CA THR A 317 -5.35 -18.40 -16.22
C THR A 317 -5.21 -17.46 -15.02
N LEU A 318 -6.22 -17.41 -14.15
CA LEU A 318 -6.11 -16.66 -12.90
C LEU A 318 -5.02 -17.27 -12.03
N PRO A 319 -4.11 -16.47 -11.50
CA PRO A 319 -3.12 -16.93 -10.53
C PRO A 319 -3.77 -17.18 -9.17
N PRO A 320 -3.09 -17.88 -8.26
CA PRO A 320 -3.51 -17.94 -6.86
C PRO A 320 -3.69 -16.55 -6.28
N LEU A 321 -4.85 -16.29 -5.69
CA LEU A 321 -5.19 -14.99 -5.12
C LEU A 321 -4.55 -14.79 -3.73
N PRO A 322 -4.42 -13.56 -3.24
CA PRO A 322 -3.79 -13.27 -1.95
C PRO A 322 -4.33 -14.11 -0.78
N VAL A 323 -5.63 -14.37 -0.73
CA VAL A 323 -6.25 -15.25 0.28
C VAL A 323 -5.65 -16.66 0.24
N GLU A 324 -5.56 -17.27 -0.94
CA GLU A 324 -5.01 -18.62 -1.13
C GLU A 324 -3.51 -18.65 -0.81
N ARG A 325 -2.79 -17.61 -1.21
CA ARG A 325 -1.36 -17.45 -0.94
C ARG A 325 -1.07 -17.33 0.57
N ARG A 326 -1.92 -16.59 1.31
CA ARG A 326 -1.84 -16.52 2.79
C ARG A 326 -2.09 -17.87 3.44
N VAL A 327 -3.10 -18.60 3.00
CA VAL A 327 -3.37 -19.96 3.52
C VAL A 327 -2.17 -20.86 3.31
N ARG A 328 -1.61 -20.90 2.10
CA ARG A 328 -0.42 -21.70 1.77
C ARG A 328 0.78 -21.36 2.65
N LEU A 329 1.13 -20.06 2.76
CA LEU A 329 2.28 -19.65 3.58
C LEU A 329 2.04 -19.94 5.08
N ALA A 330 0.82 -19.74 5.55
CA ALA A 330 0.44 -20.00 6.93
C ALA A 330 0.59 -21.49 7.30
N GLU A 331 0.18 -22.39 6.41
CA GLU A 331 0.36 -23.84 6.57
C GLU A 331 1.84 -24.21 6.67
N VAL A 332 2.67 -23.74 5.74
CA VAL A 332 4.12 -24.02 5.71
C VAL A 332 4.84 -23.43 6.93
N ALA A 333 4.46 -22.23 7.33
CA ALA A 333 5.08 -21.51 8.46
C ALA A 333 4.51 -21.91 9.84
N ALA A 334 3.51 -22.78 9.91
CA ALA A 334 2.75 -23.12 11.13
C ALA A 334 2.22 -21.85 11.86
N ARG A 335 1.58 -20.94 11.11
CA ARG A 335 0.99 -19.68 11.56
C ARG A 335 -0.49 -19.60 11.20
N ALA A 336 -1.18 -18.57 11.70
CA ALA A 336 -2.52 -18.26 11.23
C ALA A 336 -2.47 -17.47 9.90
N PRO A 337 -3.42 -17.67 8.96
CA PRO A 337 -3.51 -16.84 7.74
C PRO A 337 -3.70 -15.34 8.01
N THR A 338 -4.16 -14.98 9.22
CA THR A 338 -4.32 -13.61 9.71
C THR A 338 -3.08 -13.06 10.42
N ASP A 339 -2.00 -13.83 10.50
CA ASP A 339 -0.74 -13.38 11.10
C ASP A 339 -0.18 -12.20 10.30
N SER A 340 0.32 -11.17 11.01
CA SER A 340 0.84 -9.94 10.39
C SER A 340 1.95 -10.22 9.39
N ALA A 341 2.91 -11.06 9.76
CA ALA A 341 4.05 -11.37 8.89
C ALA A 341 3.63 -12.16 7.64
N VAL A 342 2.64 -13.06 7.76
CA VAL A 342 2.04 -13.77 6.62
C VAL A 342 1.32 -12.78 5.68
N THR A 343 0.53 -11.86 6.24
CA THR A 343 -0.18 -10.84 5.46
C THR A 343 0.81 -9.94 4.72
N ILE A 344 1.82 -9.43 5.41
CA ILE A 344 2.86 -8.56 4.84
C ILE A 344 3.67 -9.28 3.75
N ALA A 345 3.96 -10.57 3.93
CA ALA A 345 4.66 -11.35 2.90
C ALA A 345 3.89 -11.40 1.58
N VAL A 346 2.58 -11.61 1.65
CA VAL A 346 1.70 -11.64 0.46
C VAL A 346 1.54 -10.24 -0.15
N GLU A 347 1.35 -9.20 0.67
CA GLU A 347 1.25 -7.80 0.20
C GLU A 347 2.51 -7.34 -0.54
N ARG A 348 3.68 -7.81 -0.10
CA ARG A 348 4.97 -7.53 -0.73
C ARG A 348 5.32 -8.45 -1.89
N ASN A 349 4.47 -9.43 -2.18
CA ASN A 349 4.75 -10.48 -3.18
C ASN A 349 6.02 -11.30 -2.87
N LEU A 350 6.31 -11.51 -1.58
CA LEU A 350 7.46 -12.27 -1.06
C LEU A 350 7.07 -13.62 -0.42
N ASP A 351 5.79 -14.00 -0.48
CA ASP A 351 5.30 -15.26 0.07
C ASP A 351 5.88 -16.48 -0.66
N GLY A 352 6.09 -16.39 -1.98
CA GLY A 352 6.78 -17.42 -2.76
C GLY A 352 8.20 -17.62 -2.26
N LEU A 353 8.99 -16.55 -2.09
CA LEU A 353 10.33 -16.58 -1.51
C LEU A 353 10.31 -17.21 -0.10
N ALA A 354 9.35 -16.82 0.74
CA ALA A 354 9.24 -17.34 2.10
C ALA A 354 8.92 -18.84 2.12
N VAL A 355 7.94 -19.28 1.32
CA VAL A 355 7.57 -20.70 1.21
C VAL A 355 8.77 -21.54 0.75
N GLU A 356 9.45 -21.15 -0.34
CA GLU A 356 10.57 -21.91 -0.88
C GLU A 356 11.77 -21.91 0.06
N ALA A 357 12.04 -20.84 0.81
CA ALA A 357 13.10 -20.82 1.82
C ALA A 357 12.78 -21.72 3.01
N ILE A 358 11.53 -21.77 3.48
CA ILE A 358 11.10 -22.67 4.56
C ILE A 358 11.13 -24.12 4.10
N ASP A 359 10.66 -24.42 2.89
CA ASP A 359 10.72 -25.75 2.28
C ASP A 359 12.19 -26.23 2.10
N ALA A 360 13.14 -25.30 1.91
CA ALA A 360 14.60 -25.59 1.91
C ALA A 360 15.18 -25.81 3.32
N GLY A 361 14.37 -25.75 4.37
CA GLY A 361 14.74 -26.04 5.75
C GLY A 361 15.08 -24.82 6.61
N ALA A 362 14.82 -23.60 6.14
CA ALA A 362 15.02 -22.40 6.94
C ALA A 362 14.00 -22.28 8.09
N ASP A 363 14.40 -21.69 9.22
CA ASP A 363 13.49 -21.39 10.33
C ASP A 363 12.40 -20.42 9.90
N ALA A 364 11.13 -20.88 9.97
CA ALA A 364 9.98 -20.12 9.51
C ALA A 364 9.79 -18.78 10.24
N GLY A 365 10.07 -18.73 11.54
CA GLY A 365 9.96 -17.51 12.34
C GLY A 365 10.98 -16.46 11.90
N ARG A 366 12.21 -16.88 11.59
CA ARG A 366 13.27 -15.97 11.10
C ARG A 366 13.02 -15.52 9.68
N VAL A 367 12.60 -16.44 8.78
CA VAL A 367 12.18 -16.08 7.41
C VAL A 367 11.13 -14.99 7.46
N LEU A 368 10.05 -15.18 8.20
CA LEU A 368 8.97 -14.20 8.30
C LEU A 368 9.44 -12.89 8.94
N THR A 369 10.32 -12.93 9.95
CA THR A 369 10.90 -11.73 10.56
C THR A 369 11.70 -10.91 9.53
N HIS A 370 12.48 -11.56 8.68
CA HIS A 370 13.21 -10.85 7.62
C HIS A 370 12.27 -10.28 6.57
N VAL A 371 11.27 -11.04 6.15
CA VAL A 371 10.26 -10.56 5.19
C VAL A 371 9.53 -9.35 5.73
N GLU A 372 9.12 -9.37 7.01
CA GLU A 372 8.37 -8.28 7.63
C GLU A 372 9.24 -7.01 7.85
N HIS A 373 10.49 -7.18 8.30
CA HIS A 373 11.25 -6.03 8.79
C HIS A 373 12.45 -5.63 7.94
N ASN A 374 13.00 -6.52 7.12
CA ASN A 374 14.26 -6.30 6.43
C ASN A 374 14.16 -6.32 4.90
N LEU A 375 13.11 -6.91 4.32
CA LEU A 375 12.90 -7.01 2.88
C LEU A 375 11.91 -5.99 2.31
N ALA A 376 11.66 -4.87 3.03
CA ALA A 376 10.94 -3.72 2.51
C ALA A 376 11.83 -2.83 1.62
N ILE A 377 12.61 -3.44 0.72
CA ILE A 377 13.59 -2.79 -0.15
C ILE A 377 13.40 -3.24 -1.60
N GLU A 378 13.71 -2.38 -2.54
CA GLU A 378 13.61 -2.67 -3.97
C GLU A 378 14.54 -3.83 -4.36
N GLY A 379 14.03 -4.75 -5.19
CA GLY A 379 14.78 -5.91 -5.65
C GLY A 379 14.73 -7.14 -4.72
N ALA A 380 14.04 -7.07 -3.59
CA ALA A 380 13.86 -8.20 -2.67
C ALA A 380 13.19 -9.42 -3.34
N ASP A 381 12.35 -9.19 -4.34
CA ASP A 381 11.68 -10.19 -5.16
C ASP A 381 12.61 -11.01 -6.07
N ARG A 382 13.86 -10.54 -6.26
CA ARG A 382 14.90 -11.23 -7.05
C ARG A 382 15.79 -12.14 -6.20
N LEU A 383 15.59 -12.12 -4.88
CA LEU A 383 16.40 -12.92 -3.97
C LEU A 383 16.17 -14.42 -4.22
N GLU A 384 17.26 -15.17 -4.37
CA GLU A 384 17.19 -16.61 -4.60
C GLU A 384 16.81 -17.34 -3.29
N PRO A 385 15.73 -18.16 -3.27
CA PRO A 385 15.24 -18.78 -2.03
C PRO A 385 16.26 -19.62 -1.28
N GLN A 386 17.09 -20.38 -2.00
CA GLN A 386 18.12 -21.25 -1.40
C GLN A 386 19.20 -20.43 -0.71
N ARG A 387 19.62 -19.30 -1.29
CA ARG A 387 20.58 -18.39 -0.67
C ARG A 387 19.98 -17.67 0.53
N PHE A 388 18.69 -17.31 0.44
CA PHE A 388 17.99 -16.75 1.58
C PHE A 388 17.85 -17.76 2.73
N ALA A 389 17.56 -19.03 2.41
CA ALA A 389 17.55 -20.11 3.40
C ALA A 389 18.93 -20.31 4.06
N ALA A 390 20.02 -20.27 3.27
CA ALA A 390 21.39 -20.37 3.80
C ALA A 390 21.71 -19.22 4.76
N LEU A 391 21.35 -17.97 4.42
CA LEU A 391 21.52 -16.84 5.35
C LEU A 391 20.76 -17.04 6.66
N VAL A 392 19.49 -17.50 6.58
CA VAL A 392 18.68 -17.76 7.77
C VAL A 392 19.31 -18.89 8.62
N ALA A 393 19.85 -19.91 7.99
CA ALA A 393 20.58 -20.97 8.70
C ALA A 393 21.80 -20.41 9.44
N MET A 394 22.64 -19.59 8.78
CA MET A 394 23.80 -18.94 9.40
C MET A 394 23.41 -18.07 10.61
N GLU A 395 22.24 -17.45 10.60
CA GLU A 395 21.73 -16.70 11.75
C GLU A 395 21.22 -17.63 12.86
N THR A 396 20.52 -18.70 12.49
CA THR A 396 19.90 -19.63 13.44
C THR A 396 20.93 -20.48 14.17
N ASP A 397 22.01 -20.88 13.50
CA ASP A 397 23.12 -21.64 14.10
C ASP A 397 24.13 -20.74 14.84
N GLY A 398 23.96 -19.41 14.77
CA GLY A 398 24.81 -18.45 15.48
C GLY A 398 26.07 -18.04 14.75
N THR A 399 26.28 -18.48 13.50
CA THR A 399 27.39 -18.03 12.64
C THR A 399 27.34 -16.55 12.38
N LEU A 400 26.13 -15.98 12.26
CA LEU A 400 25.87 -14.55 12.15
C LEU A 400 24.97 -14.06 13.29
N THR A 401 25.24 -12.87 13.80
CA THR A 401 24.28 -12.16 14.64
C THR A 401 23.15 -11.57 13.78
N ALA A 402 21.98 -11.28 14.38
CA ALA A 402 20.85 -10.67 13.66
C ALA A 402 21.21 -9.36 12.92
N THR A 403 22.12 -8.55 13.49
CA THR A 403 22.62 -7.33 12.84
C THR A 403 23.49 -7.64 11.62
N GLN A 404 24.34 -8.65 11.72
CA GLN A 404 25.19 -9.08 10.61
C GLN A 404 24.36 -9.74 9.50
N ALA A 405 23.41 -10.61 9.86
CA ALA A 405 22.48 -11.23 8.92
C ALA A 405 21.69 -10.16 8.13
N LYS A 406 21.20 -9.10 8.79
CA LYS A 406 20.56 -7.96 8.11
C LYS A 406 21.50 -7.27 7.14
N ALA A 407 22.76 -7.04 7.50
CA ALA A 407 23.73 -6.39 6.63
C ALA A 407 24.10 -7.26 5.42
N VAL A 408 24.24 -8.58 5.62
CA VAL A 408 24.44 -9.55 4.54
C VAL A 408 23.22 -9.60 3.63
N LEU A 409 22.01 -9.68 4.18
CA LEU A 409 20.76 -9.70 3.41
C LEU A 409 20.61 -8.48 2.49
N THR A 410 20.92 -7.29 3.02
CA THR A 410 20.85 -6.05 2.23
C THR A 410 21.79 -6.11 1.02
N GLU A 411 23.00 -6.67 1.19
CA GLU A 411 23.96 -6.81 0.10
C GLU A 411 23.56 -7.92 -0.88
N MET A 412 23.05 -9.05 -0.38
CA MET A 412 22.48 -10.10 -1.24
C MET A 412 21.41 -9.58 -2.19
N VAL A 413 20.53 -8.71 -1.72
CA VAL A 413 19.49 -8.09 -2.56
C VAL A 413 20.12 -7.17 -3.63
N ALA A 414 21.19 -6.47 -3.28
CA ALA A 414 21.86 -5.54 -4.19
C ALA A 414 22.73 -6.25 -5.24
N THR A 415 23.45 -7.32 -4.86
CA THR A 415 24.47 -7.97 -5.71
C THR A 415 24.01 -9.33 -6.25
N GLY A 416 23.13 -10.04 -5.52
CA GLY A 416 22.78 -11.43 -5.81
C GLY A 416 23.83 -12.43 -5.36
N ASP A 417 24.87 -12.02 -4.61
CA ASP A 417 25.96 -12.87 -4.19
C ASP A 417 25.56 -13.84 -3.07
N ASP A 418 26.40 -14.83 -2.84
CA ASP A 418 26.24 -15.86 -1.83
C ASP A 418 26.44 -15.29 -0.40
N PRO A 419 25.59 -15.64 0.60
CA PRO A 419 25.68 -15.09 1.95
C PRO A 419 26.99 -15.41 2.67
N GLU A 420 27.58 -16.58 2.44
CA GLU A 420 28.86 -16.95 3.04
C GLU A 420 30.00 -16.11 2.47
N ALA A 421 29.99 -15.84 1.15
CA ALA A 421 30.98 -14.99 0.49
C ALA A 421 30.91 -13.57 1.02
N ILE A 422 29.70 -12.99 1.12
CA ILE A 422 29.47 -11.65 1.66
C ILE A 422 29.91 -11.57 3.13
N ALA A 423 29.54 -12.55 3.95
CA ALA A 423 29.91 -12.58 5.37
C ALA A 423 31.42 -12.61 5.55
N LYS A 424 32.13 -13.40 4.74
CA LYS A 424 33.59 -13.50 4.73
C LYS A 424 34.25 -12.20 4.32
N ASP A 425 33.76 -11.56 3.25
CA ASP A 425 34.33 -10.29 2.77
C ASP A 425 34.13 -9.16 3.79
N LYS A 426 33.02 -9.19 4.57
CA LYS A 426 32.77 -8.25 5.66
C LYS A 426 33.52 -8.61 6.96
N GLY A 427 34.18 -9.75 7.03
CA GLY A 427 34.84 -10.22 8.26
C GLY A 427 33.85 -10.54 9.38
N PHE A 428 32.65 -11.00 9.04
CA PHE A 428 31.62 -11.41 9.98
C PHE A 428 31.83 -12.87 10.41
N GLU A 429 32.83 -13.09 11.23
CA GLU A 429 33.00 -14.37 11.90
C GLU A 429 32.39 -14.28 13.30
N ALA A 430 31.53 -15.22 13.66
CA ALA A 430 30.99 -15.29 15.01
C ALA A 430 32.12 -15.52 16.03
N MET A 431 32.13 -14.73 17.08
CA MET A 431 33.02 -14.98 18.19
C MET A 431 32.61 -16.28 18.91
N SER A 432 33.58 -17.13 19.25
CA SER A 432 33.27 -18.29 20.08
C SER A 432 32.71 -17.86 21.46
N ALA A 433 31.88 -18.72 22.05
CA ALA A 433 31.31 -18.46 23.37
C ALA A 433 32.37 -18.10 24.44
N ASP A 434 33.53 -18.80 24.39
CA ASP A 434 34.66 -18.52 25.28
C ASP A 434 35.28 -17.14 25.05
N ALA A 435 35.37 -16.72 23.77
CA ALA A 435 35.90 -15.40 23.44
C ALA A 435 34.94 -14.28 23.87
N VAL A 436 33.62 -14.48 23.72
CA VAL A 436 32.58 -13.54 24.21
C VAL A 436 32.66 -13.51 25.75
N GLY A 437 32.78 -14.66 26.44
CA GLY A 437 32.92 -14.76 27.89
C GLY A 437 34.09 -13.93 28.40
N ALA A 438 35.27 -14.08 27.76
CA ALA A 438 36.45 -13.29 28.12
C ALA A 438 36.25 -11.79 28.00
N VAL A 439 35.56 -11.32 26.94
CA VAL A 439 35.25 -9.89 26.77
C VAL A 439 34.24 -9.42 27.83
N VAL A 440 33.23 -10.24 28.16
CA VAL A 440 32.27 -9.94 29.23
C VAL A 440 32.99 -9.77 30.56
N ASP A 441 33.88 -10.73 30.89
CA ASP A 441 34.67 -10.70 32.14
C ASP A 441 35.58 -9.46 32.20
N GLN A 442 36.17 -9.05 31.09
CA GLN A 442 36.99 -7.84 31.00
C GLN A 442 36.13 -6.57 31.19
N VAL A 443 34.95 -6.48 30.51
CA VAL A 443 34.04 -5.34 30.65
C VAL A 443 33.52 -5.23 32.10
N ILE A 444 33.26 -6.35 32.78
CA ILE A 444 32.87 -6.35 34.21
C ILE A 444 34.03 -5.82 35.04
N ALA A 445 35.27 -6.28 34.80
CA ALA A 445 36.45 -5.83 35.53
C ALA A 445 36.76 -4.36 35.35
N ASP A 446 36.49 -3.82 34.16
CA ASP A 446 36.69 -2.39 33.84
C ASP A 446 35.59 -1.46 34.43
N ASN A 447 34.47 -2.03 34.93
CA ASN A 447 33.33 -1.26 35.44
C ASN A 447 32.83 -1.83 36.78
N PRO A 448 33.67 -1.87 37.85
CA PRO A 448 33.37 -2.57 39.09
C PRO A 448 32.22 -1.93 39.87
N ASP A 449 32.06 -0.62 39.82
CA ASP A 449 30.98 0.10 40.52
C ASP A 449 29.61 -0.18 39.90
N GLU A 450 29.53 -0.14 38.59
CA GLU A 450 28.32 -0.48 37.82
C GLU A 450 27.97 -1.97 37.98
N TRP A 451 28.97 -2.84 38.05
CA TRP A 451 28.77 -4.26 38.25
C TRP A 451 28.19 -4.57 39.63
N SER A 452 28.72 -3.94 40.72
CA SER A 452 28.16 -4.07 42.05
C SER A 452 26.69 -3.64 42.10
N ARG A 453 26.38 -2.49 41.46
CA ARG A 453 25.01 -2.00 41.34
C ARG A 453 24.09 -2.90 40.49
N PHE A 454 24.65 -3.62 39.53
CA PHE A 454 23.92 -4.60 38.74
C PHE A 454 23.55 -5.83 39.56
N VAL A 455 24.49 -6.35 40.37
CA VAL A 455 24.28 -7.53 41.23
C VAL A 455 23.29 -7.22 42.34
N ASP A 456 23.46 -6.08 43.02
CA ASP A 456 22.68 -5.69 44.23
C ASP A 456 21.38 -4.94 43.89
N GLY A 457 21.17 -4.53 42.64
CA GLY A 457 20.08 -3.66 42.21
C GLY A 457 18.71 -4.34 42.12
N ASP A 458 17.65 -3.53 42.05
CA ASP A 458 16.31 -3.97 41.70
C ASP A 458 16.18 -4.26 40.20
N ASP A 459 15.05 -4.88 39.76
CA ASP A 459 14.81 -5.25 38.37
C ASP A 459 14.87 -4.08 37.37
N LYS A 460 14.47 -2.88 37.84
CA LYS A 460 14.47 -1.67 37.00
C LYS A 460 15.90 -1.14 36.80
N LEU A 461 16.73 -1.16 37.83
CA LEU A 461 18.13 -0.79 37.72
C LEU A 461 18.94 -1.83 36.93
N ARG A 462 18.68 -3.11 37.16
CA ARG A 462 19.27 -4.22 36.39
C ARG A 462 18.97 -4.09 34.93
N GLY A 463 17.72 -3.79 34.52
CA GLY A 463 17.36 -3.57 33.13
C GLY A 463 18.18 -2.47 32.44
N LYS A 464 18.39 -1.33 33.14
CA LYS A 464 19.24 -0.24 32.65
C LYS A 464 20.71 -0.64 32.52
N LEU A 465 21.23 -1.32 33.52
CA LEU A 465 22.63 -1.72 33.55
C LEU A 465 22.91 -2.89 32.59
N THR A 466 21.95 -3.78 32.34
CA THR A 466 22.03 -4.76 31.27
C THR A 466 22.30 -4.06 29.93
N GLY A 467 21.53 -3.02 29.59
CA GLY A 467 21.74 -2.23 28.36
C GLY A 467 23.13 -1.57 28.32
N PHE A 468 23.64 -1.07 29.47
CA PHE A 468 24.98 -0.52 29.57
C PHE A 468 26.06 -1.55 29.29
N PHE A 469 26.06 -2.71 29.99
CA PHE A 469 27.05 -3.76 29.79
C PHE A 469 27.00 -4.38 28.40
N VAL A 470 25.80 -4.69 27.89
CA VAL A 470 25.62 -5.16 26.51
C VAL A 470 26.21 -4.16 25.51
N GLY A 471 25.94 -2.86 25.69
CA GLY A 471 26.51 -1.80 24.84
C GLY A 471 28.02 -1.73 24.86
N GLN A 472 28.65 -1.94 26.02
CA GLN A 472 30.12 -1.96 26.15
C GLN A 472 30.73 -3.20 25.48
N VAL A 473 30.15 -4.40 25.71
CA VAL A 473 30.60 -5.64 25.06
C VAL A 473 30.43 -5.54 23.55
N MET A 474 29.29 -5.06 23.05
CA MET A 474 29.04 -4.87 21.62
C MET A 474 30.06 -3.91 20.99
N ARG A 475 30.46 -2.85 21.72
CA ARG A 475 31.50 -1.92 21.25
C ARG A 475 32.87 -2.58 21.23
N ALA A 476 33.23 -3.33 22.28
CA ALA A 476 34.52 -4.03 22.37
C ALA A 476 34.66 -5.12 21.30
N THR A 477 33.58 -5.81 20.98
CA THR A 477 33.53 -6.88 19.98
C THR A 477 33.24 -6.37 18.56
N LYS A 478 33.08 -5.05 18.36
CA LYS A 478 32.67 -4.44 17.07
C LYS A 478 31.38 -5.05 16.50
N GLY A 479 30.46 -5.46 17.38
CA GLY A 479 29.17 -6.05 16.96
C GLY A 479 29.24 -7.54 16.62
N GLN A 480 30.33 -8.25 16.89
CA GLN A 480 30.49 -9.68 16.64
C GLN A 480 29.88 -10.57 17.73
N ALA A 481 29.59 -10.04 18.92
CA ALA A 481 28.91 -10.78 19.99
C ALA A 481 27.38 -10.75 19.82
N ASP A 482 26.69 -11.84 20.19
CA ASP A 482 25.23 -11.85 20.31
C ASP A 482 24.77 -11.18 21.59
N GLY A 483 23.93 -10.16 21.50
CA GLY A 483 23.42 -9.43 22.66
C GLY A 483 22.60 -10.29 23.62
N LYS A 484 21.92 -11.34 23.17
CA LYS A 484 21.20 -12.29 24.02
C LYS A 484 22.17 -13.19 24.77
N ALA A 485 23.21 -13.70 24.11
CA ALA A 485 24.27 -14.49 24.72
C ALA A 485 25.02 -13.65 25.78
N VAL A 486 25.35 -12.40 25.47
CA VAL A 486 25.95 -11.46 26.43
C VAL A 486 25.04 -11.25 27.65
N THR A 487 23.74 -11.07 27.45
CA THR A 487 22.77 -10.91 28.54
C THR A 487 22.68 -12.15 29.42
N ALA A 488 22.71 -13.34 28.83
CA ALA A 488 22.72 -14.60 29.56
C ALA A 488 24.00 -14.74 30.39
N LEU A 489 25.17 -14.46 29.82
CA LEU A 489 26.47 -14.50 30.52
C LEU A 489 26.51 -13.50 31.67
N LEU A 490 26.01 -12.26 31.50
CA LEU A 490 25.93 -11.28 32.58
C LEU A 490 25.09 -11.79 33.77
N ARG A 491 23.96 -12.43 33.49
CA ARG A 491 23.09 -13.02 34.52
C ARG A 491 23.80 -14.21 35.21
N GLU A 492 24.43 -15.08 34.46
CA GLU A 492 25.19 -16.19 34.99
C GLU A 492 26.32 -15.73 35.93
N ARG A 493 27.09 -14.72 35.53
CA ARG A 493 28.16 -14.12 36.36
C ARG A 493 27.63 -13.43 37.61
N ALA A 494 26.40 -12.90 37.55
CA ALA A 494 25.75 -12.27 38.71
C ALA A 494 25.04 -13.29 39.62
N GLY A 495 24.95 -14.56 39.26
CA GLY A 495 24.22 -15.59 40.00
C GLY A 495 22.69 -15.41 39.95
N LEU A 496 22.12 -14.86 38.82
CA LEU A 496 20.72 -14.50 38.62
C LEU A 496 20.00 -15.44 37.65
#